data_87cf555aad35c1eb07b7144bf0601dc0
#
_entry.id   87cf555aad35c1eb07b7144bf0601dc0
#
_cell.length_a   1.000
_cell.length_b   1.000
_cell.length_c   1.000
_cell.angle_alpha   90.00
_cell.angle_beta   90.00
_cell.angle_gamma   90.00
#
_symmetry.space_group_name_H-M   'P 1'
#
loop_
_entity.id
_entity.type
_entity.pdbx_description
1 polymer ?
#
loop_
_entity_poly.entity_id
_entity_poly.type
_entity_poly.pdbx_seq_one_letter_code
_entity_poly.pdbx_strand_id
1 'polypeptide(L)'
;MNNYELQIFVDSDTAMMIQAFTDVGVSIDFDRLIRLMADNSETIEDFIQSVEFNEPRMMLPITDSNMKRLVIEETNKYSVSPEQYLKAAIAILYSDNILVTDSKVVH
;
A
#
# COMPACT_ATOMS: atom_id res chain seq x y z
N MET A 1 -11.56 1.12 23.37
CA MET A 1 -11.18 1.60 23.19
C MET A 1 -10.39 1.80 22.34
N ASN A 2 -9.79 1.60 21.90
CA ASN A 2 -8.82 1.74 21.05
C ASN A 2 -9.17 2.00 19.70
N ASN A 3 -9.68 3.11 19.40
CA ASN A 3 -10.08 3.47 18.08
C ASN A 3 -9.08 4.35 17.41
N TYR A 4 -7.83 4.25 17.82
CA TYR A 4 -6.82 5.05 17.18
C TYR A 4 -6.53 4.54 15.79
N GLU A 5 -6.06 5.42 14.93
CA GLU A 5 -5.71 5.11 13.56
C GLU A 5 -4.40 4.35 13.50
N LEU A 6 -4.26 3.53 12.49
CA LEU A 6 -2.95 3.02 12.10
C LEU A 6 -2.35 4.04 11.14
N GLN A 7 -1.24 4.61 11.51
CA GLN A 7 -0.59 5.64 10.69
C GLN A 7 0.55 5.02 9.92
N ILE A 8 0.48 5.12 8.59
CA ILE A 8 1.50 4.56 7.72
C ILE A 8 2.20 5.72 7.03
N PHE A 9 3.51 5.82 7.22
CA PHE A 9 4.27 6.86 6.56
C PHE A 9 4.52 6.49 5.10
N VAL A 10 4.57 7.51 4.25
CA VAL A 10 4.81 7.36 2.83
C VAL A 10 6.09 8.10 2.52
N ASP A 11 7.05 7.44 1.89
CA ASP A 11 8.32 8.09 1.57
C ASP A 11 8.21 8.90 0.27
N SER A 12 9.29 9.59 -0.08
CA SER A 12 9.28 10.47 -1.23
C SER A 12 9.02 9.73 -2.53
N ASP A 13 9.57 8.53 -2.68
CA ASP A 13 9.35 7.75 -3.90
C ASP A 13 7.89 7.36 -4.05
N THR A 14 7.28 6.91 -2.95
CA THR A 14 5.88 6.52 -2.96
C THR A 14 4.98 7.72 -3.18
N ALA A 15 5.32 8.85 -2.56
CA ALA A 15 4.54 10.07 -2.75
C ALA A 15 4.57 10.53 -4.21
N MET A 16 5.71 10.37 -4.87
CA MET A 16 5.81 10.70 -6.29
C MET A 16 4.93 9.80 -7.14
N MET A 17 4.88 8.52 -6.84
CA MET A 17 4.02 7.59 -7.58
C MET A 17 2.55 7.92 -7.38
N ILE A 18 2.16 8.24 -6.15
CA ILE A 18 0.78 8.63 -5.87
C ILE A 18 0.43 9.92 -6.61
N GLN A 19 1.36 10.88 -6.62
CA GLN A 19 1.14 12.15 -7.31
C GLN A 19 0.99 11.94 -8.82
N ALA A 20 1.74 10.99 -9.37
CA ALA A 20 1.63 10.70 -10.80
C ALA A 20 0.22 10.22 -11.17
N PHE A 21 -0.41 9.41 -10.30
CA PHE A 21 -1.81 9.02 -10.53
C PHE A 21 -2.73 10.24 -10.43
N THR A 22 -2.52 11.06 -9.43
CA THR A 22 -3.35 12.26 -9.24
C THR A 22 -3.24 13.20 -10.44
N ASP A 23 -2.05 13.34 -11.00
CA ASP A 23 -1.80 14.24 -12.13
C ASP A 23 -2.58 13.84 -13.37
N VAL A 24 -2.91 12.58 -13.52
CA VAL A 24 -3.72 12.13 -14.65
C VAL A 24 -5.18 11.87 -14.26
N GLY A 25 -5.59 12.40 -13.11
CA GLY A 25 -6.99 12.34 -12.70
C GLY A 25 -7.42 11.01 -12.08
N VAL A 26 -6.47 10.23 -11.58
CA VAL A 26 -6.77 8.93 -11.00
C VAL A 26 -6.63 9.00 -9.48
N SER A 27 -7.65 8.53 -8.78
CA SER A 27 -7.61 8.40 -7.32
C SER A 27 -7.46 6.93 -6.95
N ILE A 28 -6.57 6.65 -6.02
CA ILE A 28 -6.32 5.29 -5.59
C ILE A 28 -7.25 4.94 -4.44
N ASP A 29 -7.97 3.83 -4.58
CA ASP A 29 -8.77 3.29 -3.49
C ASP A 29 -7.85 2.40 -2.66
N PHE A 30 -7.33 2.94 -1.57
CA PHE A 30 -6.33 2.24 -0.76
C PHE A 30 -6.87 0.98 -0.11
N ASP A 31 -8.13 0.98 0.31
CA ASP A 31 -8.74 -0.22 0.90
C ASP A 31 -8.72 -1.36 -0.10
N ARG A 32 -9.08 -1.06 -1.34
CA ARG A 32 -9.13 -2.08 -2.36
C ARG A 32 -7.74 -2.53 -2.75
N LEU A 33 -6.80 -1.58 -2.80
CA LEU A 33 -5.43 -1.90 -3.11
C LEU A 33 -4.84 -2.86 -2.07
N ILE A 34 -5.09 -2.61 -0.80
CA ILE A 34 -4.58 -3.45 0.27
C ILE A 34 -5.18 -4.86 0.18
N ARG A 35 -6.48 -4.96 -0.12
CA ARG A 35 -7.11 -6.27 -0.28
C ARG A 35 -6.55 -7.05 -1.44
N LEU A 36 -6.34 -6.38 -2.57
CA LEU A 36 -5.75 -7.04 -3.73
C LEU A 36 -4.31 -7.44 -3.45
N MET A 37 -3.59 -6.60 -2.73
CA MET A 37 -2.24 -6.90 -2.33
C MET A 37 -2.21 -8.17 -1.47
N ALA A 38 -3.12 -8.26 -0.50
CA ALA A 38 -3.18 -9.42 0.38
C ALA A 38 -3.52 -10.70 -0.41
N ASP A 39 -4.41 -10.59 -1.38
CA ASP A 39 -4.79 -11.75 -2.18
C ASP A 39 -3.65 -12.26 -3.05
N ASN A 40 -2.69 -11.41 -3.37
CA ASN A 40 -1.59 -11.76 -4.26
C ASN A 40 -0.23 -11.78 -3.57
N SER A 41 -0.20 -11.59 -2.27
CA SER A 41 1.05 -11.32 -1.55
C SER A 41 2.03 -12.48 -1.61
N GLU A 42 1.54 -13.71 -1.62
CA GLU A 42 2.44 -14.86 -1.68
C GLU A 42 3.20 -14.91 -2.99
N THR A 43 2.58 -14.47 -4.07
CA THR A 43 3.23 -14.44 -5.38
C THR A 43 4.33 -13.39 -5.44
N ILE A 44 4.20 -12.33 -4.66
CA ILE A 44 5.13 -11.19 -4.73
C ILE A 44 5.91 -11.02 -3.43
N GLU A 45 6.01 -12.07 -2.64
CA GLU A 45 6.68 -12.00 -1.34
C GLU A 45 8.09 -11.44 -1.45
N ASP A 46 8.87 -11.93 -2.42
CA ASP A 46 10.26 -11.48 -2.58
C ASP A 46 10.32 -9.99 -2.87
N PHE A 47 9.38 -9.50 -3.67
CA PHE A 47 9.33 -8.08 -3.97
C PHE A 47 9.00 -7.27 -2.73
N ILE A 48 7.99 -7.73 -1.96
CA ILE A 48 7.60 -7.04 -0.74
C ILE A 48 8.80 -6.92 0.19
N GLN A 49 9.56 -7.98 0.33
CA GLN A 49 10.70 -7.99 1.26
C GLN A 49 11.89 -7.22 0.74
N SER A 50 11.95 -6.95 -0.56
CA SER A 50 13.08 -6.22 -1.15
C SER A 50 12.88 -4.71 -1.15
N VAL A 51 11.68 -4.24 -0.90
CA VAL A 51 11.40 -2.80 -0.97
C VAL A 51 12.06 -2.08 0.19
N GLU A 52 12.70 -0.95 -0.10
CA GLU A 52 13.35 -0.13 0.92
C GLU A 52 12.54 1.13 1.14
N PHE A 53 12.33 1.48 2.40
CA PHE A 53 11.63 2.69 2.76
C PHE A 53 12.66 3.80 2.97
N ASN A 54 12.45 4.93 2.32
CA ASN A 54 13.36 6.07 2.40
C ASN A 54 12.83 7.07 3.43
N GLU A 55 13.08 8.36 3.21
CA GLU A 55 12.65 9.38 4.15
C GLU A 55 11.15 9.57 4.12
N PRO A 56 10.49 9.61 5.28
CA PRO A 56 9.05 9.86 5.31
C PRO A 56 8.71 11.26 4.81
N ARG A 57 7.65 11.36 4.04
CA ARG A 57 7.18 12.63 3.48
C ARG A 57 5.77 12.96 3.89
N MET A 58 4.92 11.98 4.03
CA MET A 58 3.54 12.21 4.42
C MET A 58 3.03 10.98 5.16
N MET A 59 1.87 11.09 5.75
CA MET A 59 1.29 10.03 6.53
C MET A 59 -0.09 9.71 6.00
N LEU A 60 -0.39 8.42 5.94
CA LEU A 60 -1.69 7.95 5.50
C LEU A 60 -2.37 7.25 6.67
N PRO A 61 -3.47 7.77 7.18
CA PRO A 61 -4.16 7.10 8.28
C PRO A 61 -5.09 6.01 7.78
N ILE A 62 -5.13 4.91 8.49
CA ILE A 62 -6.07 3.83 8.22
C ILE A 62 -6.93 3.67 9.46
N THR A 63 -8.21 3.96 9.32
CA THR A 63 -9.14 3.95 10.45
C THR A 63 -10.06 2.74 10.45
N ASP A 64 -10.27 2.10 9.32
CA ASP A 64 -11.13 0.93 9.24
C ASP A 64 -10.48 -0.23 9.99
N SER A 65 -11.21 -0.80 10.95
CA SER A 65 -10.69 -1.88 11.80
C SER A 65 -10.26 -3.09 11.00
N ASN A 66 -10.99 -3.44 9.96
CA ASN A 66 -10.67 -4.61 9.14
C ASN A 66 -9.39 -4.37 8.35
N MET A 67 -9.22 -3.16 7.84
CA MET A 67 -8.01 -2.81 7.10
C MET A 67 -6.80 -2.78 8.01
N LYS A 68 -6.94 -2.24 9.22
CA LYS A 68 -5.84 -2.23 10.18
C LYS A 68 -5.40 -3.65 10.49
N ARG A 69 -6.36 -4.53 10.72
CA ARG A 69 -6.04 -5.91 11.05
C ARG A 69 -5.32 -6.58 9.86
N LEU A 70 -5.83 -6.37 8.66
CA LEU A 70 -5.25 -6.98 7.48
C LEU A 70 -3.81 -6.52 7.26
N VAL A 71 -3.55 -5.22 7.39
CA VAL A 71 -2.20 -4.70 7.24
C VAL A 71 -1.27 -5.30 8.30
N ILE A 72 -1.74 -5.36 9.55
CA ILE A 72 -0.92 -5.91 10.63
C ILE A 72 -0.61 -7.38 10.38
N GLU A 73 -1.61 -8.16 9.97
CA GLU A 73 -1.41 -9.57 9.71
C GLU A 73 -0.44 -9.80 8.55
N GLU A 74 -0.60 -9.04 7.47
CA GLU A 74 0.26 -9.20 6.32
C GLU A 74 1.68 -8.78 6.60
N THR A 75 1.87 -7.69 7.31
CA THR A 75 3.22 -7.22 7.62
C THR A 75 3.92 -8.15 8.59
N ASN A 76 3.19 -8.73 9.54
CA ASN A 76 3.77 -9.73 10.43
C ASN A 76 4.13 -11.00 9.67
N LYS A 77 3.28 -11.40 8.74
CA LYS A 77 3.51 -12.61 7.96
C LYS A 77 4.82 -12.55 7.17
N TYR A 78 5.13 -11.38 6.64
CA TYR A 78 6.32 -11.22 5.80
C TYR A 78 7.46 -10.52 6.50
N SER A 79 7.30 -10.18 7.77
CA SER A 79 8.33 -9.51 8.58
C SER A 79 8.77 -8.19 7.97
N VAL A 80 7.82 -7.39 7.52
CA VAL A 80 8.08 -6.07 6.94
C VAL A 80 7.28 -5.04 7.72
N SER A 81 7.61 -3.76 7.52
CA SER A 81 6.86 -2.68 8.13
C SER A 81 5.62 -2.36 7.30
N PRO A 82 4.60 -1.72 7.90
CA PRO A 82 3.46 -1.25 7.12
C PRO A 82 3.87 -0.32 5.98
N GLU A 83 4.89 0.51 6.21
CA GLU A 83 5.41 1.41 5.19
C GLU A 83 5.97 0.66 4.01
N GLN A 84 6.71 -0.39 4.28
CA GLN A 84 7.31 -1.22 3.25
C GLN A 84 6.23 -1.93 2.44
N TYR A 85 5.23 -2.44 3.13
CA TYR A 85 4.12 -3.15 2.50
C TYR A 85 3.34 -2.23 1.57
N LEU A 86 2.99 -1.04 2.06
CA LEU A 86 2.24 -0.08 1.25
C LEU A 86 3.06 0.40 0.06
N LYS A 87 4.35 0.64 0.25
CA LYS A 87 5.20 1.06 -0.85
C LYS A 87 5.26 -0.02 -1.93
N ALA A 88 5.34 -1.28 -1.54
CA ALA A 88 5.34 -2.38 -2.50
C ALA A 88 4.03 -2.40 -3.30
N ALA A 89 2.91 -2.21 -2.62
CA ALA A 89 1.61 -2.20 -3.28
C ALA A 89 1.52 -1.07 -4.31
N ILE A 90 1.93 0.13 -3.92
CA ILE A 90 1.89 1.29 -4.82
C ILE A 90 2.83 1.09 -6.01
N ALA A 91 4.02 0.54 -5.76
CA ALA A 91 5.00 0.33 -6.82
C ALA A 91 4.49 -0.66 -7.86
N ILE A 92 3.84 -1.73 -7.42
CA ILE A 92 3.27 -2.70 -8.33
C ILE A 92 2.15 -2.08 -9.16
N LEU A 93 1.28 -1.32 -8.49
CA LEU A 93 0.20 -0.63 -9.19
C LEU A 93 0.77 0.33 -10.25
N TYR A 94 1.83 1.01 -9.91
CA TYR A 94 2.42 2.02 -10.78
C TYR A 94 3.14 1.40 -11.98
N SER A 95 3.87 0.31 -11.78
CA SER A 95 4.80 -0.16 -12.80
C SER A 95 4.39 -1.40 -13.56
N ASP A 96 3.45 -2.19 -13.03
CA ASP A 96 3.29 -3.50 -13.58
C ASP A 96 1.86 -3.86 -13.88
N ASN A 97 0.93 -3.11 -13.49
CA ASN A 97 -0.48 -3.33 -13.85
C ASN A 97 -1.14 -4.58 -13.31
N ILE A 98 -0.45 -5.38 -12.52
CA ILE A 98 -1.08 -6.56 -11.96
C ILE A 98 -2.36 -6.21 -11.21
N LEU A 99 -2.30 -5.13 -10.41
CA LEU A 99 -3.45 -4.68 -9.66
C LEU A 99 -4.32 -3.73 -10.46
N VAL A 100 -3.78 -3.15 -11.53
CA VAL A 100 -4.52 -2.21 -12.36
C VAL A 100 -5.50 -2.94 -13.29
N THR A 101 -5.26 -4.21 -13.57
CA THR A 101 -6.21 -4.97 -14.38
C THR A 101 -7.58 -5.03 -13.74
N ASP A 102 -7.65 -4.85 -12.42
CA ASP A 102 -8.92 -4.69 -11.76
C ASP A 102 -9.17 -3.19 -11.65
N SER A 103 -9.89 -2.66 -12.61
CA SER A 103 -10.10 -1.21 -12.69
C SER A 103 -10.82 -0.62 -11.48
N LYS A 104 -11.28 -1.46 -10.57
CA LYS A 104 -11.91 -0.96 -9.35
C LYS A 104 -10.91 -0.47 -8.33
N VAL A 105 -9.62 -0.62 -8.58
CA VAL A 105 -8.60 -0.12 -7.67
C VAL A 105 -8.40 1.37 -7.83
N VAL A 106 -8.63 1.90 -9.03
CA VAL A 106 -8.43 3.31 -9.33
C VAL A 106 -9.73 3.92 -9.83
N HIS A 107 -9.88 5.20 -9.61
CA HIS A 107 -11.09 5.93 -10.01
C HIS A 107 -10.76 6.96 -11.04
#